data_c7413ad297524276a2ce074c99868091
#
_entry.id   c7413ad297524276a2ce074c99868091
#
_cell.length_a   1.000
_cell.length_b   1.000
_cell.length_c   1.000
_cell.angle_alpha   90.00
_cell.angle_beta   90.00
_cell.angle_gamma   90.00
#
_symmetry.space_group_name_H-M   'P 1'
#
loop_
_entity.id
_entity.type
_entity.pdbx_description
1 polymer ?
#
loop_
_entity_poly.entity_id
_entity_poly.type
_entity_poly.pdbx_seq_one_letter_code
_entity_poly.pdbx_strand_id
1 'polypeptide(L)'
;PLAQYNRIHQTSGTTGKPLRWLDTPESWQSMLESWQTVYHAAGITREDRVLFAFSFGPFIGFWMAYEAATQMGCLCFPGGGLTSTTRLRILLENEVTVLCCTPTYALRLAEVAAQEGVDLSKAKLKTIVVAGELGGSIPATRERIEDAWPNARVFDHHGMTEVGPVTHEWPAEPNNLQIIEDAYFAEVVHPDTNDPVAEGEEGELILTTLTRTAMPLLRYRTGDLVRPEMQGDAFVLRGGILGRADDMIIVRGVNIYPSAFEHILRRFADVAEYQVVVTEQTGMAELRLRLEPVPDADAAALQAEVAGTIRHQLNLRVPVELAEPGSLPRFELKAKRWIRE
;
A
#
# COMPACT_ATOMS: atom_id res chain seq x y z
N PRO A 1 19.62 -28.69 -2.24
CA PRO A 1 18.56 -29.72 -2.10
C PRO A 1 17.28 -29.09 -1.54
N LEU A 2 16.09 -29.52 -1.96
CA LEU A 2 14.83 -28.95 -1.48
C LEU A 2 14.66 -29.08 0.05
N ALA A 3 15.28 -30.06 0.66
CA ALA A 3 15.21 -30.28 2.10
C ALA A 3 15.77 -29.15 2.99
N GLN A 4 16.48 -28.18 2.41
CA GLN A 4 16.98 -27.02 3.15
C GLN A 4 15.93 -25.91 3.29
N TYR A 5 14.88 -25.92 2.45
CA TYR A 5 13.84 -24.91 2.44
C TYR A 5 12.66 -25.38 3.29
N ASN A 6 12.11 -24.46 4.07
CA ASN A 6 10.94 -24.73 4.94
C ASN A 6 9.78 -23.74 4.70
N ARG A 7 9.95 -22.77 3.82
CA ARG A 7 8.91 -21.82 3.41
C ARG A 7 8.82 -21.75 1.89
N ILE A 8 7.59 -21.62 1.40
CA ILE A 8 7.29 -21.33 0.00
C ILE A 8 6.20 -20.28 -0.06
N HIS A 9 6.46 -19.23 -0.81
CA HIS A 9 5.46 -18.23 -1.15
C HIS A 9 5.42 -18.05 -2.66
N GLN A 10 4.36 -17.47 -3.16
CA GLN A 10 4.24 -17.16 -4.58
C GLN A 10 3.55 -15.83 -4.79
N THR A 11 3.91 -15.14 -5.88
CA THR A 11 3.28 -13.88 -6.28
C THR A 11 1.83 -14.11 -6.70
N SER A 12 1.01 -13.05 -6.72
CA SER A 12 -0.39 -13.13 -7.15
C SER A 12 -0.56 -13.50 -8.63
N GLY A 13 0.49 -13.34 -9.46
CA GLY A 13 0.51 -13.77 -10.85
C GLY A 13 -0.51 -13.08 -11.74
N THR A 14 -0.76 -11.79 -11.54
CA THR A 14 -1.77 -11.01 -12.30
C THR A 14 -1.53 -10.98 -13.81
N THR A 15 -0.29 -11.15 -14.26
CA THR A 15 0.12 -11.07 -15.66
C THR A 15 0.70 -12.37 -16.23
N GLY A 16 0.81 -13.44 -15.41
CA GLY A 16 1.44 -14.69 -15.86
C GLY A 16 1.37 -15.81 -14.83
N LYS A 17 2.29 -16.78 -14.94
CA LYS A 17 2.41 -17.85 -13.94
C LYS A 17 2.98 -17.26 -12.65
N PRO A 18 2.38 -17.56 -11.46
CA PRO A 18 2.92 -17.12 -10.19
C PRO A 18 4.38 -17.55 -10.01
N LEU A 19 5.23 -16.61 -9.65
CA LEU A 19 6.62 -16.90 -9.29
C LEU A 19 6.67 -17.50 -7.88
N ARG A 20 7.52 -18.51 -7.70
CA ARG A 20 7.68 -19.22 -6.43
C ARG A 20 8.97 -18.80 -5.76
N TRP A 21 8.88 -18.46 -4.50
CA TRP A 21 9.98 -18.01 -3.65
C TRP A 21 10.14 -18.99 -2.49
N LEU A 22 11.35 -19.49 -2.33
CA LEU A 22 11.70 -20.48 -1.32
C LEU A 22 12.64 -19.84 -0.30
N ASP A 23 12.38 -20.10 0.97
CA ASP A 23 13.24 -19.60 2.04
C ASP A 23 13.71 -20.73 2.95
N THR A 24 14.99 -20.67 3.32
CA THR A 24 15.55 -21.45 4.43
C THR A 24 15.15 -20.83 5.76
N PRO A 25 15.29 -21.54 6.89
CA PRO A 25 15.06 -20.97 8.21
C PRO A 25 15.84 -19.67 8.46
N GLU A 26 17.11 -19.62 8.02
CA GLU A 26 18.01 -18.47 8.19
C GLU A 26 17.57 -17.29 7.34
N SER A 27 17.23 -17.54 6.07
CA SER A 27 16.72 -16.51 5.16
C SER A 27 15.39 -15.94 5.63
N TRP A 28 14.51 -16.78 6.13
CA TRP A 28 13.25 -16.36 6.73
C TRP A 28 13.47 -15.50 7.97
N GLN A 29 14.38 -15.93 8.87
CA GLN A 29 14.70 -15.21 10.08
C GLN A 29 15.24 -13.79 9.80
N SER A 30 16.11 -13.64 8.80
CA SER A 30 16.63 -12.31 8.43
C SER A 30 15.53 -11.35 7.97
N MET A 31 14.51 -11.85 7.28
CA MET A 31 13.35 -11.03 6.90
C MET A 31 12.45 -10.70 8.11
N LEU A 32 12.36 -11.60 9.10
CA LEU A 32 11.65 -11.27 10.35
C LEU A 32 12.38 -10.16 11.13
N GLU A 33 13.71 -10.14 11.12
CA GLU A 33 14.50 -9.06 11.71
C GLU A 33 14.26 -7.72 11.01
N SER A 34 14.14 -7.71 9.68
CA SER A 34 13.73 -6.53 8.92
C SER A 34 12.32 -6.05 9.31
N TRP A 35 11.37 -6.97 9.54
CA TRP A 35 10.05 -6.62 10.07
C TRP A 35 10.10 -6.07 11.49
N GLN A 36 10.99 -6.58 12.35
CA GLN A 36 11.19 -6.01 13.69
C GLN A 36 11.71 -4.57 13.60
N THR A 37 12.57 -4.26 12.62
CA THR A 37 12.98 -2.87 12.33
C THR A 37 11.77 -2.00 11.99
N VAL A 38 10.84 -2.46 11.15
CA VAL A 38 9.58 -1.75 10.86
C VAL A 38 8.79 -1.47 12.14
N TYR A 39 8.63 -2.49 13.00
CA TYR A 39 7.88 -2.36 14.25
C TYR A 39 8.54 -1.42 15.25
N HIS A 40 9.85 -1.51 15.41
CA HIS A 40 10.59 -0.60 16.28
C HIS A 40 10.47 0.86 15.81
N ALA A 41 10.59 1.12 14.51
CA ALA A 41 10.38 2.44 13.94
C ALA A 41 8.95 2.96 14.16
N ALA A 42 7.95 2.06 14.13
CA ALA A 42 6.55 2.37 14.47
C ALA A 42 6.30 2.55 15.99
N GLY A 43 7.31 2.30 16.84
CA GLY A 43 7.18 2.35 18.30
C GLY A 43 6.37 1.21 18.90
N ILE A 44 6.31 0.07 18.21
CA ILE A 44 5.60 -1.12 18.66
C ILE A 44 6.49 -1.92 19.59
N THR A 45 5.94 -2.41 20.69
CA THR A 45 6.62 -3.13 21.75
C THR A 45 5.90 -4.44 22.10
N ARG A 46 6.51 -5.26 22.94
CA ARG A 46 5.91 -6.51 23.46
C ARG A 46 4.56 -6.33 24.17
N GLU A 47 4.24 -5.12 24.59
CA GLU A 47 2.98 -4.81 25.29
C GLU A 47 1.82 -4.61 24.33
N ASP A 48 2.11 -4.57 23.02
CA ASP A 48 1.11 -4.32 22.01
C ASP A 48 0.28 -5.55 21.65
N ARG A 49 -0.96 -5.27 21.25
CA ARG A 49 -1.95 -6.22 20.78
C ARG A 49 -2.19 -5.95 19.31
N VAL A 50 -1.77 -6.87 18.44
CA VAL A 50 -1.70 -6.65 16.99
C VAL A 50 -2.75 -7.47 16.28
N LEU A 51 -3.65 -6.82 15.55
CA LEU A 51 -4.61 -7.48 14.64
C LEU A 51 -4.10 -7.45 13.21
N PHE A 52 -4.04 -8.62 12.58
CA PHE A 52 -3.65 -8.81 11.19
C PHE A 52 -4.90 -8.99 10.32
N ALA A 53 -5.40 -7.89 9.75
CA ALA A 53 -6.70 -7.84 9.09
C ALA A 53 -6.59 -8.08 7.58
N PHE A 54 -6.06 -9.25 7.18
CA PHE A 54 -5.99 -9.66 5.77
C PHE A 54 -5.89 -11.18 5.64
N SER A 55 -5.82 -11.69 4.38
CA SER A 55 -5.77 -13.11 4.10
C SER A 55 -4.34 -13.67 4.24
N PHE A 56 -4.21 -14.79 4.94
CA PHE A 56 -2.98 -15.59 5.00
C PHE A 56 -2.98 -16.62 3.84
N GLY A 57 -2.71 -16.11 2.62
CA GLY A 57 -2.66 -16.93 1.41
C GLY A 57 -1.25 -17.44 1.07
N PRO A 58 -1.05 -17.97 -0.16
CA PRO A 58 0.27 -18.43 -0.61
C PRO A 58 1.27 -17.30 -0.88
N PHE A 59 0.82 -16.05 -0.95
CA PHE A 59 1.67 -14.86 -1.04
C PHE A 59 2.24 -14.51 0.33
N ILE A 60 3.40 -13.85 0.33
CA ILE A 60 4.12 -13.57 1.57
C ILE A 60 3.32 -12.65 2.51
N GLY A 61 2.68 -11.61 1.94
CA GLY A 61 1.81 -10.68 2.65
C GLY A 61 2.34 -10.31 4.02
N PHE A 62 1.47 -10.36 5.02
CA PHE A 62 1.87 -10.11 6.40
C PHE A 62 2.24 -11.40 7.21
N TRP A 63 2.53 -12.53 6.56
CA TRP A 63 3.03 -13.72 7.28
C TRP A 63 4.25 -13.36 8.13
N MET A 64 5.21 -12.65 7.54
CA MET A 64 6.40 -12.18 8.25
C MET A 64 6.05 -11.20 9.36
N ALA A 65 5.13 -10.27 9.11
CA ALA A 65 4.65 -9.34 10.12
C ALA A 65 4.09 -10.06 11.35
N TYR A 66 3.25 -11.08 11.12
CA TYR A 66 2.68 -11.89 12.19
C TYR A 66 3.76 -12.66 12.99
N GLU A 67 4.66 -13.35 12.31
CA GLU A 67 5.72 -14.10 12.97
C GLU A 67 6.69 -13.17 13.72
N ALA A 68 7.07 -12.03 13.12
CA ALA A 68 7.94 -11.04 13.74
C ALA A 68 7.33 -10.44 15.01
N ALA A 69 6.05 -10.05 14.99
CA ALA A 69 5.34 -9.54 16.17
C ALA A 69 5.25 -10.60 17.27
N THR A 70 5.01 -11.87 16.89
CA THR A 70 4.98 -13.00 17.83
C THR A 70 6.35 -13.20 18.48
N GLN A 71 7.46 -13.11 17.71
CA GLN A 71 8.82 -13.19 18.26
C GLN A 71 9.15 -12.03 19.22
N MET A 72 8.61 -10.82 18.93
CA MET A 72 8.74 -9.67 19.84
C MET A 72 7.94 -9.82 21.15
N GLY A 73 7.06 -10.82 21.22
CA GLY A 73 6.22 -11.09 22.38
C GLY A 73 4.90 -10.32 22.40
N CYS A 74 4.48 -9.74 21.28
CA CYS A 74 3.17 -9.12 21.12
C CYS A 74 2.04 -10.15 21.20
N LEU A 75 0.86 -9.72 21.67
CA LEU A 75 -0.35 -10.54 21.57
C LEU A 75 -0.96 -10.39 20.17
N CYS A 76 -0.88 -11.43 19.35
CA CYS A 76 -1.22 -11.40 17.93
C CYS A 76 -2.58 -12.05 17.64
N PHE A 77 -3.44 -11.34 16.88
CA PHE A 77 -4.76 -11.80 16.43
C PHE A 77 -4.76 -12.03 14.92
N PRO A 78 -4.82 -13.29 14.45
CA PRO A 78 -4.93 -13.58 13.04
C PRO A 78 -6.36 -13.29 12.55
N GLY A 79 -6.52 -12.25 11.72
CA GLY A 79 -7.81 -11.83 11.18
C GLY A 79 -8.16 -12.45 9.81
N GLY A 80 -7.35 -13.39 9.31
CA GLY A 80 -7.56 -14.00 7.99
C GLY A 80 -8.89 -14.76 7.89
N GLY A 81 -9.62 -14.55 6.78
CA GLY A 81 -10.91 -15.23 6.54
C GLY A 81 -12.10 -14.72 7.37
N LEU A 82 -11.88 -13.77 8.28
CA LEU A 82 -12.95 -13.18 9.08
C LEU A 82 -13.64 -12.03 8.33
N THR A 83 -14.93 -11.82 8.62
CA THR A 83 -15.68 -10.65 8.11
C THR A 83 -15.19 -9.36 8.77
N SER A 84 -15.43 -8.22 8.11
CA SER A 84 -15.07 -6.90 8.64
C SER A 84 -15.74 -6.61 9.99
N THR A 85 -17.01 -6.98 10.16
CA THR A 85 -17.75 -6.87 11.45
C THR A 85 -17.08 -7.71 12.54
N THR A 86 -16.62 -8.94 12.23
CA THR A 86 -15.93 -9.80 13.20
C THR A 86 -14.57 -9.21 13.58
N ARG A 87 -13.81 -8.67 12.60
CA ARG A 87 -12.52 -8.00 12.86
C ARG A 87 -12.68 -6.76 13.75
N LEU A 88 -13.72 -5.93 13.51
CA LEU A 88 -14.06 -4.80 14.37
C LEU A 88 -14.37 -5.24 15.80
N ARG A 89 -15.17 -6.30 15.98
CA ARG A 89 -15.46 -6.84 17.29
C ARG A 89 -14.20 -7.31 18.02
N ILE A 90 -13.31 -8.06 17.33
CA ILE A 90 -12.03 -8.47 17.89
C ILE A 90 -11.19 -7.26 18.32
N LEU A 91 -11.13 -6.23 17.47
CA LEU A 91 -10.38 -5.01 17.72
C LEU A 91 -10.83 -4.33 19.02
N LEU A 92 -12.15 -4.20 19.22
CA LEU A 92 -12.71 -3.53 20.38
C LEU A 92 -12.67 -4.38 21.64
N GLU A 93 -13.13 -5.63 21.59
CA GLU A 93 -13.24 -6.53 22.75
C GLU A 93 -11.86 -6.89 23.34
N ASN A 94 -10.83 -6.95 22.49
CA ASN A 94 -9.48 -7.28 22.92
C ASN A 94 -8.59 -6.04 23.07
N GLU A 95 -9.15 -4.83 22.98
CA GLU A 95 -8.40 -3.57 23.10
C GLU A 95 -7.13 -3.57 22.24
N VAL A 96 -7.28 -3.94 20.96
CA VAL A 96 -6.17 -3.98 20.01
C VAL A 96 -5.51 -2.59 19.90
N THR A 97 -4.19 -2.56 19.95
CA THR A 97 -3.41 -1.31 19.89
C THR A 97 -2.77 -1.06 18.53
N VAL A 98 -2.58 -2.11 17.73
CA VAL A 98 -1.97 -2.05 16.40
C VAL A 98 -2.82 -2.82 15.40
N LEU A 99 -3.14 -2.19 14.27
CA LEU A 99 -3.81 -2.83 13.14
C LEU A 99 -2.83 -2.92 11.96
N CYS A 100 -2.64 -4.12 11.39
CA CYS A 100 -1.92 -4.33 10.15
C CYS A 100 -2.92 -4.61 9.02
N CYS A 101 -2.98 -3.75 8.00
CA CYS A 101 -3.90 -3.90 6.88
C CYS A 101 -3.42 -3.12 5.63
N THR A 102 -4.22 -3.08 4.57
CA THR A 102 -4.00 -2.14 3.46
C THR A 102 -4.64 -0.77 3.76
N PRO A 103 -4.17 0.34 3.16
CA PRO A 103 -4.80 1.65 3.31
C PRO A 103 -6.31 1.65 2.99
N THR A 104 -6.68 1.02 1.87
CA THR A 104 -8.10 0.87 1.48
C THR A 104 -8.91 0.12 2.55
N TYR A 105 -8.32 -0.91 3.15
CA TYR A 105 -9.03 -1.69 4.14
C TYR A 105 -9.20 -0.97 5.48
N ALA A 106 -8.25 -0.11 5.86
CA ALA A 106 -8.41 0.76 7.04
C ALA A 106 -9.64 1.67 6.90
N LEU A 107 -9.83 2.28 5.72
CA LEU A 107 -11.03 3.07 5.40
C LEU A 107 -12.30 2.20 5.38
N ARG A 108 -12.23 1.01 4.77
CA ARG A 108 -13.38 0.09 4.72
C ARG A 108 -13.84 -0.35 6.09
N LEU A 109 -12.92 -0.64 7.01
CA LEU A 109 -13.29 -0.97 8.40
C LEU A 109 -13.99 0.20 9.10
N ALA A 110 -13.57 1.43 8.87
CA ALA A 110 -14.23 2.62 9.41
C ALA A 110 -15.63 2.80 8.83
N GLU A 111 -15.83 2.57 7.51
CA GLU A 111 -17.18 2.56 6.90
C GLU A 111 -18.09 1.51 7.55
N VAL A 112 -17.58 0.28 7.75
CA VAL A 112 -18.34 -0.79 8.41
C VAL A 112 -18.67 -0.40 9.85
N ALA A 113 -17.73 0.21 10.58
CA ALA A 113 -17.99 0.70 11.94
C ALA A 113 -19.14 1.72 11.97
N ALA A 114 -19.16 2.67 11.02
CA ALA A 114 -20.25 3.63 10.90
C ALA A 114 -21.59 2.95 10.57
N GLN A 115 -21.60 1.97 9.66
CA GLN A 115 -22.80 1.19 9.31
C GLN A 115 -23.35 0.39 10.51
N GLU A 116 -22.48 -0.14 11.36
CA GLU A 116 -22.83 -0.92 12.55
C GLU A 116 -23.08 -0.02 13.80
N GLY A 117 -22.95 1.30 13.67
CA GLY A 117 -23.11 2.24 14.78
C GLY A 117 -22.00 2.14 15.84
N VAL A 118 -20.80 1.69 15.44
CA VAL A 118 -19.63 1.52 16.32
C VAL A 118 -18.87 2.83 16.44
N ASP A 119 -18.63 3.27 17.67
CA ASP A 119 -17.86 4.48 17.99
C ASP A 119 -16.36 4.15 18.07
N LEU A 120 -15.63 4.47 17.01
CA LEU A 120 -14.17 4.21 16.91
C LEU A 120 -13.34 5.09 17.85
N SER A 121 -13.87 6.16 18.42
CA SER A 121 -13.17 6.96 19.43
C SER A 121 -12.87 6.17 20.72
N LYS A 122 -13.61 5.08 20.95
CA LYS A 122 -13.41 4.17 22.08
C LYS A 122 -12.35 3.10 21.82
N ALA A 123 -11.93 2.93 20.58
CA ALA A 123 -10.88 1.97 20.24
C ALA A 123 -9.55 2.37 20.91
N LYS A 124 -8.79 1.36 21.37
CA LYS A 124 -7.44 1.54 21.93
C LYS A 124 -6.36 1.53 20.86
N LEU A 125 -6.76 1.58 19.59
CA LEU A 125 -5.86 1.57 18.44
C LEU A 125 -5.00 2.84 18.45
N LYS A 126 -3.68 2.66 18.40
CA LYS A 126 -2.70 3.76 18.39
C LYS A 126 -1.88 3.81 17.10
N THR A 127 -1.76 2.69 16.40
CA THR A 127 -0.99 2.60 15.16
C THR A 127 -1.68 1.71 14.14
N ILE A 128 -1.74 2.18 12.90
CA ILE A 128 -2.21 1.41 11.75
C ILE A 128 -1.02 1.24 10.81
N VAL A 129 -0.41 0.06 10.81
CA VAL A 129 0.67 -0.28 9.87
C VAL A 129 0.03 -0.66 8.55
N VAL A 130 0.29 0.13 7.52
CA VAL A 130 -0.29 -0.09 6.19
C VAL A 130 0.77 -0.55 5.20
N ALA A 131 0.38 -1.44 4.30
CA ALA A 131 1.23 -1.93 3.22
C ALA A 131 0.41 -2.56 2.09
N GLY A 132 1.10 -2.89 0.99
CA GLY A 132 0.57 -3.74 -0.07
C GLY A 132 -0.06 -3.00 -1.24
N GLU A 133 -0.39 -1.73 -1.08
CA GLU A 133 -0.85 -0.82 -2.12
C GLU A 133 -0.44 0.61 -1.77
N LEU A 134 -0.60 1.54 -2.71
CA LEU A 134 -0.36 2.96 -2.47
C LEU A 134 -1.39 3.53 -1.48
N GLY A 135 -0.99 4.49 -0.68
CA GLY A 135 -1.92 5.19 0.22
C GLY A 135 -1.28 5.69 1.52
N GLY A 136 -0.43 4.90 2.16
CA GLY A 136 0.17 5.26 3.45
C GLY A 136 1.03 6.51 3.41
N SER A 137 1.78 6.71 2.33
CA SER A 137 2.58 7.91 2.07
C SER A 137 1.84 9.00 1.28
N ILE A 138 0.56 8.78 0.89
CA ILE A 138 -0.27 9.80 0.25
C ILE A 138 -0.96 10.63 1.34
N PRO A 139 -0.62 11.95 1.50
CA PRO A 139 -1.13 12.76 2.61
C PRO A 139 -2.65 12.71 2.75
N ALA A 140 -3.40 12.92 1.66
CA ALA A 140 -4.86 12.92 1.70
C ALA A 140 -5.48 11.56 2.10
N THR A 141 -4.83 10.44 1.75
CA THR A 141 -5.29 9.11 2.17
C THR A 141 -5.01 8.89 3.65
N ARG A 142 -3.80 9.27 4.09
CA ARG A 142 -3.39 9.23 5.50
C ARG A 142 -4.34 10.04 6.39
N GLU A 143 -4.58 11.30 6.04
CA GLU A 143 -5.50 12.18 6.76
C GLU A 143 -6.89 11.55 6.89
N ARG A 144 -7.44 11.02 5.81
CA ARG A 144 -8.75 10.32 5.84
C ARG A 144 -8.77 9.10 6.76
N ILE A 145 -7.67 8.33 6.81
CA ILE A 145 -7.56 7.19 7.73
C ILE A 145 -7.49 7.70 9.17
N GLU A 146 -6.65 8.67 9.46
CA GLU A 146 -6.44 9.21 10.81
C GLU A 146 -7.69 9.94 11.33
N ASP A 147 -8.42 10.65 10.48
CA ASP A 147 -9.73 11.26 10.81
C ASP A 147 -10.77 10.18 11.17
N ALA A 148 -10.79 9.06 10.45
CA ALA A 148 -11.69 7.96 10.73
C ALA A 148 -11.31 7.16 11.99
N TRP A 149 -10.03 7.16 12.36
CA TRP A 149 -9.46 6.47 13.52
C TRP A 149 -8.78 7.47 14.48
N PRO A 150 -9.53 8.26 15.23
CA PRO A 150 -9.03 9.49 15.87
C PRO A 150 -7.92 9.30 16.93
N ASN A 151 -7.69 8.07 17.40
CA ASN A 151 -6.63 7.76 18.36
C ASN A 151 -5.41 7.08 17.71
N ALA A 152 -5.46 6.81 16.41
CA ALA A 152 -4.42 6.07 15.71
C ALA A 152 -3.68 6.97 14.71
N ARG A 153 -2.40 6.69 14.53
CA ARG A 153 -1.61 7.23 13.42
C ARG A 153 -1.36 6.14 12.38
N VAL A 154 -1.29 6.53 11.13
CA VAL A 154 -0.83 5.66 10.05
C VAL A 154 0.68 5.51 10.12
N PHE A 155 1.19 4.33 9.81
CA PHE A 155 2.61 4.04 9.64
C PHE A 155 2.77 3.24 8.35
N ASP A 156 3.43 3.84 7.35
CA ASP A 156 3.58 3.23 6.04
C ASP A 156 4.79 2.30 5.97
N HIS A 157 4.67 1.26 5.17
CA HIS A 157 5.70 0.27 4.94
C HIS A 157 5.58 -0.32 3.54
N HIS A 158 6.71 -0.48 2.86
CA HIS A 158 6.78 -1.14 1.56
C HIS A 158 7.55 -2.45 1.62
N GLY A 159 7.05 -3.44 0.91
CA GLY A 159 7.68 -4.73 0.71
C GLY A 159 6.98 -5.54 -0.38
N MET A 160 7.63 -6.56 -0.86
CA MET A 160 7.10 -7.45 -1.90
C MET A 160 7.52 -8.91 -1.65
N THR A 161 6.84 -9.85 -2.29
CA THR A 161 7.11 -11.29 -2.14
C THR A 161 8.55 -11.65 -2.54
N GLU A 162 9.09 -10.97 -3.54
CA GLU A 162 10.40 -11.20 -4.15
C GLU A 162 11.56 -10.90 -3.19
N VAL A 163 11.44 -9.85 -2.40
CA VAL A 163 12.55 -9.36 -1.54
C VAL A 163 12.22 -9.40 -0.06
N GLY A 164 10.97 -9.30 0.35
CA GLY A 164 10.54 -9.16 1.73
C GLY A 164 10.24 -7.71 2.12
N PRO A 165 10.34 -7.33 3.41
CA PRO A 165 10.15 -5.96 3.90
C PRO A 165 11.34 -5.07 3.51
N VAL A 166 11.10 -4.01 2.75
CA VAL A 166 12.15 -3.16 2.15
C VAL A 166 12.35 -1.86 2.93
N THR A 167 11.24 -1.27 3.40
CA THR A 167 11.27 0.06 4.01
C THR A 167 10.49 0.10 5.31
N HIS A 168 10.66 1.17 6.04
CA HIS A 168 9.72 1.64 7.05
C HIS A 168 9.51 3.15 6.88
N GLU A 169 8.41 3.66 7.42
CA GLU A 169 8.20 5.11 7.43
C GLU A 169 9.38 5.81 8.10
N TRP A 170 9.80 6.95 7.53
CA TRP A 170 10.83 7.81 8.11
C TRP A 170 10.25 8.58 9.32
N PRO A 171 10.64 8.25 10.57
CA PRO A 171 9.97 8.81 11.73
C PRO A 171 10.09 10.34 11.88
N ALA A 172 11.15 10.93 11.33
CA ALA A 172 11.38 12.38 11.38
C ALA A 172 10.46 13.16 10.42
N GLU A 173 10.08 12.57 9.31
CA GLU A 173 9.17 13.15 8.31
C GLU A 173 8.19 12.09 7.80
N PRO A 174 6.98 11.98 8.37
CA PRO A 174 5.94 11.09 7.84
C PRO A 174 5.66 11.32 6.35
N ASN A 175 5.13 10.33 5.67
CA ASN A 175 4.94 10.22 4.22
C ASN A 175 6.23 9.97 3.40
N ASN A 176 7.38 9.80 4.05
CA ASN A 176 8.61 9.34 3.41
C ASN A 176 8.97 7.94 3.93
N LEU A 177 9.64 7.14 3.12
CA LEU A 177 10.05 5.79 3.48
C LEU A 177 11.57 5.70 3.53
N GLN A 178 12.10 5.12 4.59
CA GLN A 178 13.52 4.80 4.71
C GLN A 178 13.78 3.36 4.28
N ILE A 179 14.81 3.12 3.48
CA ILE A 179 15.30 1.78 3.14
C ILE A 179 15.91 1.12 4.39
N ILE A 180 15.66 -0.17 4.54
CA ILE A 180 16.33 -1.02 5.55
C ILE A 180 17.71 -1.41 4.99
N GLU A 181 18.68 -0.52 5.13
CA GLU A 181 20.00 -0.64 4.47
C GLU A 181 20.84 -1.81 5.00
N ASP A 182 20.58 -2.30 6.20
CA ASP A 182 21.18 -3.54 6.71
C ASP A 182 20.75 -4.79 5.90
N ALA A 183 19.60 -4.73 5.24
CA ALA A 183 19.04 -5.84 4.46
C ALA A 183 19.13 -5.63 2.95
N TYR A 184 19.24 -4.38 2.48
CA TYR A 184 19.18 -4.05 1.06
C TYR A 184 20.21 -2.99 0.68
N PHE A 185 20.88 -3.22 -0.45
CA PHE A 185 21.55 -2.15 -1.19
C PHE A 185 20.57 -1.62 -2.24
N ALA A 186 20.23 -0.35 -2.13
CA ALA A 186 19.27 0.33 -3.00
C ALA A 186 19.96 1.26 -4.00
N GLU A 187 19.49 1.24 -5.23
CA GLU A 187 19.87 2.16 -6.31
C GLU A 187 18.57 2.74 -6.90
N VAL A 188 18.63 3.95 -7.44
CA VAL A 188 17.51 4.51 -8.21
C VAL A 188 18.02 4.92 -9.57
N VAL A 189 17.42 4.38 -10.63
CA VAL A 189 17.87 4.56 -12.00
C VAL A 189 16.75 5.04 -12.91
N HIS A 190 17.13 5.72 -13.98
CA HIS A 190 16.18 6.06 -15.04
C HIS A 190 15.64 4.77 -15.70
N PRO A 191 14.31 4.60 -15.83
CA PRO A 191 13.74 3.33 -16.30
C PRO A 191 14.21 2.86 -17.66
N ASP A 192 14.49 3.79 -18.59
CA ASP A 192 14.87 3.47 -19.97
C ASP A 192 16.38 3.35 -20.19
N THR A 193 17.19 4.22 -19.53
CA THR A 193 18.63 4.27 -19.78
C THR A 193 19.45 3.47 -18.77
N ASN A 194 18.88 3.15 -17.59
CA ASN A 194 19.55 2.56 -16.43
C ASN A 194 20.67 3.45 -15.81
N ASP A 195 20.75 4.71 -16.20
CA ASP A 195 21.67 5.64 -15.56
C ASP A 195 21.15 6.01 -14.17
N PRO A 196 22.01 6.20 -13.16
CA PRO A 196 21.59 6.72 -11.86
C PRO A 196 20.87 8.07 -12.01
N VAL A 197 19.79 8.27 -11.28
CA VAL A 197 19.11 9.57 -11.22
C VAL A 197 19.74 10.46 -10.16
N ALA A 198 19.59 11.77 -10.30
CA ALA A 198 20.00 12.71 -9.26
C ALA A 198 19.05 12.65 -8.05
N GLU A 199 19.52 13.13 -6.91
CA GLU A 199 18.71 13.25 -5.71
C GLU A 199 17.47 14.12 -5.95
N GLY A 200 16.30 13.63 -5.54
CA GLY A 200 15.00 14.26 -5.79
C GLY A 200 14.39 14.03 -7.17
N GLU A 201 15.13 13.44 -8.11
CA GLU A 201 14.59 13.03 -9.41
C GLU A 201 13.87 11.68 -9.30
N GLU A 202 12.86 11.49 -10.16
CA GLU A 202 12.11 10.25 -10.21
C GLU A 202 12.85 9.17 -11.00
N GLY A 203 12.91 7.96 -10.42
CA GLY A 203 13.49 6.80 -11.08
C GLY A 203 12.93 5.50 -10.55
N GLU A 204 13.33 4.39 -11.16
CA GLU A 204 12.95 3.05 -10.73
C GLU A 204 13.87 2.55 -9.61
N LEU A 205 13.27 2.04 -8.55
CA LEU A 205 13.98 1.42 -7.43
C LEU A 205 14.56 0.07 -7.85
N ILE A 206 15.87 -0.06 -7.66
CA ILE A 206 16.63 -1.29 -7.89
C ILE A 206 17.15 -1.79 -6.54
N LEU A 207 16.97 -3.08 -6.26
CA LEU A 207 17.36 -3.67 -4.99
C LEU A 207 18.34 -4.84 -5.17
N THR A 208 19.37 -4.85 -4.37
CA THR A 208 20.21 -6.04 -4.12
C THR A 208 19.96 -6.53 -2.71
N THR A 209 19.56 -7.80 -2.56
CA THR A 209 19.31 -8.39 -1.23
C THR A 209 20.65 -8.76 -0.58
N LEU A 210 20.86 -8.32 0.66
CA LEU A 210 22.08 -8.59 1.42
C LEU A 210 21.92 -9.78 2.39
N THR A 211 20.71 -9.98 2.92
CA THR A 211 20.44 -10.95 3.98
C THR A 211 19.56 -12.12 3.53
N ARG A 212 18.71 -11.97 2.52
CA ARG A 212 17.88 -13.06 1.96
C ARG A 212 18.71 -13.94 1.05
N THR A 213 19.50 -14.84 1.62
CA THR A 213 20.50 -15.65 0.91
C THR A 213 19.94 -16.90 0.23
N ALA A 214 18.74 -17.35 0.58
CA ALA A 214 18.15 -18.56 -0.02
C ALA A 214 17.79 -18.39 -1.50
N MET A 215 17.30 -17.21 -1.88
CA MET A 215 17.03 -16.79 -3.26
C MET A 215 17.50 -15.34 -3.43
N PRO A 216 18.83 -15.12 -3.52
CA PRO A 216 19.40 -13.78 -3.59
C PRO A 216 19.05 -13.10 -4.91
N LEU A 217 18.78 -11.80 -4.85
CA LEU A 217 18.54 -10.95 -6.00
C LEU A 217 19.65 -9.89 -6.09
N LEU A 218 20.23 -9.77 -7.27
CA LEU A 218 21.26 -8.77 -7.60
C LEU A 218 20.66 -7.77 -8.58
N ARG A 219 20.65 -6.50 -8.21
CA ARG A 219 20.10 -5.39 -9.01
C ARG A 219 18.72 -5.71 -9.57
N TYR A 220 17.84 -6.19 -8.69
CA TYR A 220 16.46 -6.53 -9.04
C TYR A 220 15.65 -5.27 -9.33
N ARG A 221 15.09 -5.19 -10.53
CA ARG A 221 14.17 -4.11 -10.93
C ARG A 221 12.83 -4.33 -10.26
N THR A 222 12.48 -3.47 -9.30
CA THR A 222 11.21 -3.62 -8.56
C THR A 222 9.99 -3.22 -9.38
N GLY A 223 10.19 -2.36 -10.37
CA GLY A 223 9.13 -1.67 -11.10
C GLY A 223 8.51 -0.51 -10.32
N ASP A 224 8.97 -0.24 -9.09
CA ASP A 224 8.45 0.87 -8.28
C ASP A 224 9.19 2.17 -8.62
N LEU A 225 8.42 3.24 -8.84
CA LEU A 225 8.95 4.59 -9.05
C LEU A 225 9.08 5.32 -7.72
N VAL A 226 10.22 5.93 -7.50
CA VAL A 226 10.58 6.58 -6.23
C VAL A 226 11.41 7.84 -6.49
N ARG A 227 11.61 8.68 -5.45
CA ARG A 227 12.56 9.80 -5.46
C ARG A 227 13.56 9.62 -4.33
N PRO A 228 14.83 9.36 -4.64
CA PRO A 228 15.85 9.16 -3.62
C PRO A 228 16.26 10.50 -2.98
N GLU A 229 16.53 10.47 -1.69
CA GLU A 229 17.10 11.59 -0.93
C GLU A 229 17.99 11.03 0.18
N MET A 230 19.17 11.62 0.39
CA MET A 230 20.02 11.27 1.52
C MET A 230 19.73 12.17 2.71
N GLN A 231 19.30 11.59 3.82
CA GLN A 231 19.05 12.30 5.09
C GLN A 231 20.12 11.88 6.11
N GLY A 232 21.26 12.59 6.12
CA GLY A 232 22.46 12.11 6.80
C GLY A 232 22.99 10.83 6.15
N ASP A 233 23.03 9.74 6.91
CA ASP A 233 23.43 8.42 6.39
C ASP A 233 22.22 7.57 5.93
N ALA A 234 20.98 8.04 6.07
CA ALA A 234 19.78 7.30 5.74
C ALA A 234 19.37 7.49 4.27
N PHE A 235 19.10 6.39 3.57
CA PHE A 235 18.54 6.42 2.22
C PHE A 235 17.01 6.49 2.31
N VAL A 236 16.44 7.65 1.97
CA VAL A 236 15.02 7.97 2.09
C VAL A 236 14.38 8.07 0.71
N LEU A 237 13.18 7.54 0.58
CA LEU A 237 12.32 7.66 -0.59
C LEU A 237 11.27 8.74 -0.31
N ARG A 238 11.45 9.92 -0.90
CA ARG A 238 10.58 11.08 -0.68
C ARG A 238 9.20 10.86 -1.29
N GLY A 239 8.16 10.96 -0.46
CA GLY A 239 6.78 10.67 -0.85
C GLY A 239 6.48 9.16 -0.97
N GLY A 240 7.39 8.30 -0.49
CA GLY A 240 7.23 6.85 -0.52
C GLY A 240 7.31 6.26 -1.94
N ILE A 241 6.47 5.27 -2.20
CA ILE A 241 6.32 4.69 -3.55
C ILE A 241 5.35 5.58 -4.33
N LEU A 242 5.82 6.14 -5.44
CA LEU A 242 5.06 7.08 -6.27
C LEU A 242 4.12 6.38 -7.25
N GLY A 243 4.47 5.19 -7.66
CA GLY A 243 3.72 4.39 -8.64
C GLY A 243 4.52 3.22 -9.14
N ARG A 244 4.00 2.56 -10.17
CA ARG A 244 4.72 1.48 -10.85
C ARG A 244 5.03 1.87 -12.28
N ALA A 245 6.26 1.59 -12.71
CA ALA A 245 6.70 1.87 -14.08
C ALA A 245 5.91 1.05 -15.12
N ASP A 246 5.51 -0.18 -14.76
CA ASP A 246 4.74 -1.11 -15.60
C ASP A 246 3.21 -0.84 -15.62
N ASP A 247 2.71 0.00 -14.72
CA ASP A 247 1.29 0.40 -14.68
C ASP A 247 1.00 1.66 -15.54
N MET A 248 2.02 2.24 -16.16
CA MET A 248 1.87 3.42 -17.02
C MET A 248 0.99 3.14 -18.23
N ILE A 249 0.04 4.02 -18.48
CA ILE A 249 -0.83 3.97 -19.64
C ILE A 249 -0.63 5.24 -20.48
N ILE A 250 -0.36 5.10 -21.75
CA ILE A 250 -0.26 6.24 -22.66
C ILE A 250 -1.66 6.58 -23.18
N VAL A 251 -2.17 7.73 -22.77
CA VAL A 251 -3.50 8.22 -23.18
C VAL A 251 -3.31 9.50 -24.00
N ARG A 252 -3.60 9.43 -25.29
CA ARG A 252 -3.46 10.58 -26.23
C ARG A 252 -2.07 11.25 -26.15
N GLY A 253 -1.01 10.44 -25.98
CA GLY A 253 0.38 10.93 -25.89
C GLY A 253 0.79 11.43 -24.49
N VAL A 254 -0.07 11.30 -23.48
CA VAL A 254 0.25 11.62 -22.09
C VAL A 254 0.48 10.34 -21.31
N ASN A 255 1.59 10.27 -20.60
CA ASN A 255 1.89 9.17 -19.68
C ASN A 255 1.04 9.31 -18.40
N ILE A 256 0.17 8.37 -18.14
CA ILE A 256 -0.74 8.36 -16.99
C ILE A 256 -0.41 7.18 -16.09
N TYR A 257 -0.14 7.46 -14.83
CA TYR A 257 0.01 6.46 -13.78
C TYR A 257 -1.27 6.37 -12.93
N PRO A 258 -1.72 5.19 -12.54
CA PRO A 258 -2.86 5.02 -11.65
C PRO A 258 -2.76 5.83 -10.34
N SER A 259 -1.55 5.97 -9.81
CA SER A 259 -1.28 6.78 -8.62
C SER A 259 -1.68 8.26 -8.76
N ALA A 260 -1.61 8.83 -9.95
CA ALA A 260 -2.01 10.22 -10.18
C ALA A 260 -3.51 10.43 -9.93
N PHE A 261 -4.35 9.45 -10.30
CA PHE A 261 -5.79 9.48 -9.98
C PHE A 261 -6.04 9.31 -8.49
N GLU A 262 -5.33 8.40 -7.83
CA GLU A 262 -5.42 8.22 -6.37
C GLU A 262 -5.09 9.54 -5.65
N HIS A 263 -3.99 10.20 -5.99
CA HIS A 263 -3.59 11.48 -5.42
C HIS A 263 -4.63 12.60 -5.63
N ILE A 264 -5.28 12.63 -6.79
CA ILE A 264 -6.32 13.62 -7.08
C ILE A 264 -7.59 13.31 -6.31
N LEU A 265 -8.10 12.09 -6.45
CA LEU A 265 -9.45 11.74 -5.99
C LEU A 265 -9.56 11.66 -4.47
N ARG A 266 -8.47 11.30 -3.76
CA ARG A 266 -8.48 11.27 -2.29
C ARG A 266 -8.57 12.64 -1.61
N ARG A 267 -8.32 13.72 -2.34
CA ARG A 267 -8.51 15.09 -1.83
C ARG A 267 -9.99 15.49 -1.70
N PHE A 268 -10.87 14.79 -2.39
CA PHE A 268 -12.30 15.08 -2.35
C PHE A 268 -12.97 14.23 -1.26
N ALA A 269 -13.33 14.86 -0.14
CA ALA A 269 -14.00 14.18 0.97
C ALA A 269 -15.33 13.53 0.53
N ASP A 270 -16.00 14.15 -0.44
CA ASP A 270 -17.28 13.71 -0.98
C ASP A 270 -17.20 12.53 -1.96
N VAL A 271 -15.97 12.04 -2.28
CA VAL A 271 -15.76 10.82 -3.06
C VAL A 271 -15.76 9.61 -2.13
N ALA A 272 -16.81 8.80 -2.21
CA ALA A 272 -16.89 7.53 -1.49
C ALA A 272 -15.99 6.46 -2.13
N GLU A 273 -16.15 6.24 -3.44
CA GLU A 273 -15.33 5.29 -4.21
C GLU A 273 -15.25 5.72 -5.67
N TYR A 274 -14.29 5.16 -6.40
CA TYR A 274 -14.13 5.43 -7.82
C TYR A 274 -13.58 4.22 -8.58
N GLN A 275 -13.80 4.23 -9.91
CA GLN A 275 -13.24 3.23 -10.82
C GLN A 275 -12.84 3.91 -12.13
N VAL A 276 -11.63 3.62 -12.60
CA VAL A 276 -11.13 4.10 -13.89
C VAL A 276 -11.27 2.97 -14.91
N VAL A 277 -12.02 3.24 -15.96
CA VAL A 277 -12.23 2.32 -17.08
C VAL A 277 -11.29 2.73 -18.20
N VAL A 278 -10.46 1.79 -18.62
CA VAL A 278 -9.56 1.92 -19.77
C VAL A 278 -10.20 1.19 -20.94
N THR A 279 -10.50 1.91 -22.00
CA THR A 279 -10.99 1.34 -23.27
C THR A 279 -9.95 1.57 -24.36
N GLU A 280 -9.91 0.70 -25.34
CA GLU A 280 -9.04 0.89 -26.51
C GLU A 280 -9.89 1.22 -27.74
N GLN A 281 -9.73 2.41 -28.27
CA GLN A 281 -10.40 2.84 -29.50
C GLN A 281 -9.37 3.18 -30.57
N THR A 282 -9.46 2.51 -31.71
CA THR A 282 -8.54 2.74 -32.86
C THR A 282 -7.05 2.64 -32.50
N GLY A 283 -6.69 1.73 -31.57
CA GLY A 283 -5.29 1.54 -31.13
C GLY A 283 -4.79 2.59 -30.13
N MET A 284 -5.67 3.44 -29.58
CA MET A 284 -5.34 4.40 -28.54
C MET A 284 -6.16 4.14 -27.28
N ALA A 285 -5.51 4.21 -26.11
CA ALA A 285 -6.21 4.11 -24.85
C ALA A 285 -7.03 5.37 -24.56
N GLU A 286 -8.24 5.18 -24.11
CA GLU A 286 -9.11 6.22 -23.58
C GLU A 286 -9.50 5.88 -22.13
N LEU A 287 -9.67 6.92 -21.31
CA LEU A 287 -10.07 6.79 -19.92
C LEU A 287 -11.47 7.33 -19.69
N ARG A 288 -12.20 6.66 -18.81
CA ARG A 288 -13.48 7.09 -18.26
C ARG A 288 -13.45 6.87 -16.75
N LEU A 289 -13.86 7.85 -15.98
CA LEU A 289 -13.93 7.77 -14.52
C LEU A 289 -15.39 7.55 -14.10
N ARG A 290 -15.64 6.47 -13.38
CA ARG A 290 -16.89 6.23 -12.64
C ARG A 290 -16.67 6.70 -11.21
N LEU A 291 -17.48 7.66 -10.75
CA LEU A 291 -17.35 8.35 -9.47
C LEU A 291 -18.58 8.10 -8.62
N GLU A 292 -18.39 7.51 -7.46
CA GLU A 292 -19.44 7.31 -6.48
C GLU A 292 -19.35 8.41 -5.40
N PRO A 293 -20.33 9.32 -5.30
CA PRO A 293 -20.36 10.31 -4.23
C PRO A 293 -20.78 9.69 -2.89
N VAL A 294 -20.40 10.35 -1.78
CA VAL A 294 -20.99 10.04 -0.48
C VAL A 294 -22.48 10.42 -0.48
N PRO A 295 -23.32 9.79 0.36
CA PRO A 295 -24.68 10.23 0.56
C PRO A 295 -24.70 11.73 0.93
N ASP A 296 -25.67 12.47 0.45
CA ASP A 296 -25.86 13.91 0.71
C ASP A 296 -24.88 14.88 0.04
N ALA A 297 -23.90 14.40 -0.75
CA ALA A 297 -23.03 15.26 -1.56
C ALA A 297 -23.78 15.90 -2.74
N ASP A 298 -23.40 17.11 -3.12
CA ASP A 298 -23.81 17.69 -4.41
C ASP A 298 -23.05 16.97 -5.54
N ALA A 299 -23.62 15.88 -6.03
CA ALA A 299 -23.01 15.03 -7.04
C ALA A 299 -22.65 15.77 -8.33
N ALA A 300 -23.45 16.76 -8.76
CA ALA A 300 -23.20 17.52 -9.98
C ALA A 300 -22.02 18.49 -9.80
N ALA A 301 -21.95 19.17 -8.67
CA ALA A 301 -20.82 20.03 -8.33
C ALA A 301 -19.54 19.21 -8.20
N LEU A 302 -19.56 18.08 -7.48
CA LEU A 302 -18.43 17.17 -7.32
C LEU A 302 -17.92 16.65 -8.67
N GLN A 303 -18.83 16.21 -9.55
CA GLN A 303 -18.47 15.73 -10.89
C GLN A 303 -17.72 16.80 -11.69
N ALA A 304 -18.23 18.04 -11.67
CA ALA A 304 -17.63 19.17 -12.39
C ALA A 304 -16.23 19.52 -11.83
N GLU A 305 -16.09 19.55 -10.50
CA GLU A 305 -14.85 19.88 -9.81
C GLU A 305 -13.76 18.81 -10.04
N VAL A 306 -14.13 17.54 -9.93
CA VAL A 306 -13.22 16.40 -10.21
C VAL A 306 -12.75 16.44 -11.66
N ALA A 307 -13.67 16.61 -12.63
CA ALA A 307 -13.33 16.71 -14.04
C ALA A 307 -12.40 17.90 -14.32
N GLY A 308 -12.64 19.04 -13.70
CA GLY A 308 -11.81 20.23 -13.77
C GLY A 308 -10.41 20.00 -13.21
N THR A 309 -10.31 19.37 -12.06
CA THR A 309 -9.04 19.07 -11.38
C THR A 309 -8.19 18.10 -12.21
N ILE A 310 -8.78 17.01 -12.69
CA ILE A 310 -8.10 16.05 -13.59
C ILE A 310 -7.56 16.77 -14.83
N ARG A 311 -8.39 17.59 -15.47
CA ARG A 311 -7.98 18.35 -16.65
C ARG A 311 -6.82 19.30 -16.36
N HIS A 312 -6.85 19.97 -15.22
CA HIS A 312 -5.80 20.93 -14.83
C HIS A 312 -4.49 20.22 -14.47
N GLN A 313 -4.54 19.15 -13.69
CA GLN A 313 -3.33 18.50 -13.19
C GLN A 313 -2.70 17.51 -14.18
N LEU A 314 -3.52 16.78 -14.94
CA LEU A 314 -3.02 15.77 -15.89
C LEU A 314 -3.03 16.26 -17.34
N ASN A 315 -3.49 17.49 -17.59
CA ASN A 315 -3.69 18.02 -18.94
C ASN A 315 -4.49 17.06 -19.84
N LEU A 316 -5.40 16.31 -19.25
CA LEU A 316 -6.20 15.28 -19.91
C LEU A 316 -7.68 15.49 -19.62
N ARG A 317 -8.52 15.44 -20.66
CA ARG A 317 -9.97 15.45 -20.50
C ARG A 317 -10.46 14.01 -20.34
N VAL A 318 -10.91 13.67 -19.13
CA VAL A 318 -11.48 12.37 -18.78
C VAL A 318 -12.98 12.55 -18.52
N PRO A 319 -13.88 11.85 -19.23
CA PRO A 319 -15.29 11.81 -18.89
C PRO A 319 -15.48 11.27 -17.46
N VAL A 320 -16.27 11.97 -16.66
CA VAL A 320 -16.64 11.56 -15.31
C VAL A 320 -18.12 11.17 -15.30
N GLU A 321 -18.41 9.94 -14.94
CA GLU A 321 -19.77 9.40 -14.84
C GLU A 321 -20.10 9.17 -13.37
N LEU A 322 -21.25 9.64 -12.92
CA LEU A 322 -21.73 9.38 -11.58
C LEU A 322 -22.21 7.92 -11.46
N ALA A 323 -21.78 7.25 -10.43
CA ALA A 323 -22.24 5.93 -10.04
C ALA A 323 -23.21 6.06 -8.87
N GLU A 324 -24.21 5.16 -8.81
CA GLU A 324 -25.16 5.11 -7.70
C GLU A 324 -24.44 4.77 -6.38
N PRO A 325 -24.86 5.35 -5.25
CA PRO A 325 -24.28 5.03 -3.95
C PRO A 325 -24.28 3.52 -3.66
N GLY A 326 -23.12 2.98 -3.25
CA GLY A 326 -22.91 1.57 -2.96
C GLY A 326 -22.78 0.66 -4.19
N SER A 327 -22.78 1.20 -5.42
CA SER A 327 -22.72 0.41 -6.66
C SER A 327 -21.30 0.01 -7.07
N LEU A 328 -20.29 0.77 -6.67
CA LEU A 328 -18.90 0.41 -6.96
C LEU A 328 -18.36 -0.64 -5.97
N PRO A 329 -17.47 -1.52 -6.43
CA PRO A 329 -16.90 -2.55 -5.57
C PRO A 329 -16.20 -1.99 -4.34
N ARG A 330 -16.35 -2.66 -3.19
CA ARG A 330 -15.59 -2.41 -1.97
C ARG A 330 -14.52 -3.49 -1.81
N PHE A 331 -13.34 -3.11 -1.38
CA PHE A 331 -12.17 -3.99 -1.35
C PHE A 331 -11.77 -4.32 0.09
N GLU A 332 -11.58 -5.60 0.38
CA GLU A 332 -11.05 -6.10 1.66
C GLU A 332 -9.55 -6.42 1.59
N LEU A 333 -8.99 -6.34 0.39
CA LEU A 333 -7.56 -6.50 0.06
C LEU A 333 -7.11 -5.31 -0.78
N LYS A 334 -6.11 -5.52 -1.66
CA LYS A 334 -5.67 -4.51 -2.63
C LYS A 334 -6.82 -4.05 -3.52
N ALA A 335 -7.00 -2.76 -3.66
CA ALA A 335 -8.02 -2.19 -4.52
C ALA A 335 -7.73 -2.43 -6.00
N LYS A 336 -8.76 -2.82 -6.76
CA LYS A 336 -8.73 -2.96 -8.22
C LYS A 336 -9.62 -1.89 -8.86
N ARG A 337 -9.14 -0.65 -8.82
CA ARG A 337 -9.88 0.51 -9.35
C ARG A 337 -9.72 0.73 -10.84
N TRP A 338 -8.70 0.13 -11.46
CA TRP A 338 -8.45 0.21 -12.89
C TRP A 338 -8.92 -1.06 -13.57
N ILE A 339 -9.83 -0.92 -14.52
CA ILE A 339 -10.38 -2.04 -15.30
C ILE A 339 -10.21 -1.77 -16.79
N ARG A 340 -10.01 -2.81 -17.58
CA ARG A 340 -9.96 -2.74 -19.05
C ARG A 340 -11.22 -3.37 -19.61
N GLU A 341 -11.90 -2.66 -20.52
CA GLU A 341 -13.08 -3.10 -21.29
C GLU A 341 -12.76 -3.21 -22.79
#